data_ae121359a331ab646cc92222b7004af2
#
_entry.id   ae121359a331ab646cc92222b7004af2
#
_cell.length_a   1.000
_cell.length_b   1.000
_cell.length_c   1.000
_cell.angle_alpha   90.00
_cell.angle_beta   90.00
_cell.angle_gamma   90.00
#
_symmetry.space_group_name_H-M   'P 1'
#
loop_
_entity.id
_entity.type
_entity.pdbx_description
1 polymer ?
#
loop_
_entity_poly.entity_id
_entity_poly.type
_entity_poly.pdbx_seq_one_letter_code
_entity_poly.pdbx_strand_id
1 'polypeptide(L)'
;MNDTELRGLILQYYYDRRRKSSLPAPKPADLDVEVDEQDILQVCDQLGEYNLLKWTASKFTDYDSLGEISFGLGKINAYGIDVVEGVATPDIKVKFVQHNNNTVTISDSTNVNNIIGSNNTLTLPELVKAIESADATPQEKEEAKTLLRKFLDHPLASTIAGKAAELLGS
;
A
#
# COMPACT_ATOMS: atom_id res chain seq x y z
N MET A 1 3.85 16.51 2.65
CA MET A 1 3.13 15.36 2.03
C MET A 1 1.99 15.93 1.21
N ASN A 2 1.54 15.25 0.15
CA ASN A 2 0.39 15.71 -0.62
C ASN A 2 -0.90 15.00 -0.17
N ASP A 3 -2.07 15.61 -0.45
CA ASP A 3 -3.38 15.07 -0.06
C ASP A 3 -3.63 13.66 -0.56
N THR A 4 -3.12 13.32 -1.75
CA THR A 4 -3.33 12.00 -2.36
C THR A 4 -2.68 10.88 -1.54
N GLU A 5 -1.50 11.14 -0.98
CA GLU A 5 -0.78 10.23 -0.09
C GLU A 5 -1.43 10.20 1.29
N LEU A 6 -1.83 11.36 1.81
CA LEU A 6 -2.49 11.46 3.11
C LEU A 6 -3.84 10.69 3.11
N ARG A 7 -4.61 10.78 2.01
CA ARG A 7 -5.83 9.97 1.82
C ARG A 7 -5.55 8.48 1.91
N GLY A 8 -4.48 8.00 1.27
CA GLY A 8 -4.10 6.60 1.30
C GLY A 8 -3.74 6.12 2.71
N LEU A 9 -2.96 6.90 3.46
CA LEU A 9 -2.58 6.60 4.84
C LEU A 9 -3.79 6.57 5.78
N ILE A 10 -4.69 7.55 5.66
CA ILE A 10 -5.91 7.60 6.48
C ILE A 10 -6.83 6.42 6.17
N LEU A 11 -7.04 6.07 4.90
CA LEU A 11 -7.83 4.89 4.53
C LEU A 11 -7.21 3.61 5.06
N GLN A 12 -5.88 3.46 4.98
CA GLN A 12 -5.17 2.31 5.53
C GLN A 12 -5.32 2.22 7.05
N TYR A 13 -5.21 3.36 7.76
CA TYR A 13 -5.41 3.42 9.21
C TYR A 13 -6.78 2.87 9.62
N TYR A 14 -7.86 3.31 8.95
CA TYR A 14 -9.21 2.83 9.24
C TYR A 14 -9.45 1.39 8.74
N TYR A 15 -8.83 0.98 7.65
CA TYR A 15 -8.89 -0.38 7.14
C TYR A 15 -8.29 -1.39 8.12
N ASP A 16 -7.13 -1.13 8.67
CA ASP A 16 -6.47 -1.98 9.65
C ASP A 16 -7.32 -2.16 10.92
N ARG A 17 -8.14 -1.16 11.21
CA ARG A 17 -9.03 -1.10 12.36
C ARG A 17 -10.52 -1.32 12.01
N ARG A 18 -10.82 -1.84 10.83
CA ARG A 18 -12.20 -1.98 10.30
C ARG A 18 -13.16 -2.80 11.15
N ARG A 19 -12.64 -3.66 12.03
CA ARG A 19 -13.45 -4.45 12.97
C ARG A 19 -13.82 -3.69 14.24
N LYS A 20 -13.24 -2.51 14.47
CA LYS A 20 -13.59 -1.67 15.61
C LYS A 20 -14.82 -0.80 15.30
N SER A 21 -15.40 -0.22 16.36
CA SER A 21 -16.40 0.85 16.22
C SER A 21 -15.76 2.09 15.57
N SER A 22 -16.57 3.16 15.36
CA SER A 22 -16.02 4.43 14.88
C SER A 22 -14.90 4.92 15.79
N LEU A 23 -13.83 5.42 15.20
CA LEU A 23 -12.62 5.89 15.87
C LEU A 23 -12.44 7.39 15.63
N PRO A 24 -11.77 8.12 16.53
CA PRO A 24 -11.32 9.47 16.24
C PRO A 24 -10.46 9.52 14.97
N ALA A 25 -10.32 10.72 14.40
CA ALA A 25 -9.31 10.94 13.37
C ALA A 25 -7.94 10.50 13.87
N PRO A 26 -7.12 9.90 13.00
CA PRO A 26 -5.74 9.58 13.37
C PRO A 26 -4.98 10.86 13.69
N LYS A 27 -4.04 10.78 14.61
CA LYS A 27 -3.08 11.85 14.86
C LYS A 27 -1.89 11.73 13.89
N PRO A 28 -1.11 12.79 13.68
CA PRO A 28 0.10 12.72 12.86
C PRO A 28 1.03 11.56 13.25
N ALA A 29 1.19 11.32 14.55
CA ALA A 29 1.99 10.22 15.09
C ALA A 29 1.41 8.82 14.76
N ASP A 30 0.11 8.68 14.58
CA ASP A 30 -0.53 7.42 14.21
C ASP A 30 -0.26 7.05 12.74
N LEU A 31 0.07 8.04 11.91
CA LEU A 31 0.33 7.92 10.49
C LEU A 31 1.83 8.01 10.16
N ASP A 32 2.68 8.25 11.17
CA ASP A 32 4.14 8.48 11.01
C ASP A 32 4.45 9.59 10.00
N VAL A 33 3.78 10.73 10.15
CA VAL A 33 3.88 11.86 9.22
C VAL A 33 3.98 13.21 9.96
N GLU A 34 4.62 14.18 9.31
CA GLU A 34 4.66 15.59 9.76
C GLU A 34 3.62 16.39 8.96
N VAL A 35 2.39 16.42 9.46
CA VAL A 35 1.27 17.22 8.92
C VAL A 35 0.46 17.82 10.05
N ASP A 36 -0.30 18.88 9.77
CA ASP A 36 -1.20 19.49 10.75
C ASP A 36 -2.39 18.56 11.04
N GLU A 37 -2.88 18.57 12.30
CA GLU A 37 -4.09 17.80 12.66
C GLU A 37 -5.32 18.29 11.88
N GLN A 38 -5.39 19.58 11.53
CA GLN A 38 -6.48 20.13 10.72
C GLN A 38 -6.47 19.58 9.30
N ASP A 39 -5.30 19.40 8.70
CA ASP A 39 -5.18 18.77 7.37
C ASP A 39 -5.73 17.33 7.39
N ILE A 40 -5.43 16.58 8.46
CA ILE A 40 -5.95 15.22 8.64
C ILE A 40 -7.47 15.24 8.79
N LEU A 41 -8.02 16.13 9.61
CA LEU A 41 -9.46 16.26 9.81
C LEU A 41 -10.19 16.64 8.52
N GLN A 42 -9.63 17.59 7.75
CA GLN A 42 -10.18 18.00 6.45
C GLN A 42 -10.15 16.85 5.43
N VAL A 43 -9.06 16.10 5.38
CA VAL A 43 -8.97 14.93 4.49
C VAL A 43 -9.94 13.82 4.92
N CYS A 44 -10.16 13.61 6.22
CA CYS A 44 -11.19 12.69 6.70
C CYS A 44 -12.60 13.13 6.28
N ASP A 45 -12.92 14.44 6.39
CA ASP A 45 -14.21 15.01 5.94
C ASP A 45 -14.41 14.76 4.44
N GLN A 46 -13.38 15.07 3.64
CA GLN A 46 -13.36 14.81 2.21
C GLN A 46 -13.57 13.32 1.87
N LEU A 47 -12.89 12.41 2.55
CA LEU A 47 -13.08 10.97 2.35
C LEU A 47 -14.51 10.52 2.71
N GLY A 48 -15.14 11.21 3.66
CA GLY A 48 -16.56 11.04 3.98
C GLY A 48 -17.48 11.49 2.84
N GLU A 49 -17.22 12.66 2.23
CA GLU A 49 -17.95 13.19 1.08
C GLU A 49 -17.87 12.26 -0.15
N TYR A 50 -16.71 11.65 -0.38
CA TYR A 50 -16.50 10.65 -1.43
C TYR A 50 -16.97 9.24 -1.04
N ASN A 51 -17.69 9.13 0.08
CA ASN A 51 -18.27 7.88 0.57
C ASN A 51 -17.23 6.73 0.76
N LEU A 52 -16.01 7.07 1.14
CA LEU A 52 -14.96 6.09 1.48
C LEU A 52 -14.93 5.81 2.99
N LEU A 53 -15.38 6.77 3.79
CA LEU A 53 -15.57 6.65 5.23
C LEU A 53 -17.02 6.94 5.61
N LYS A 54 -17.53 6.29 6.64
CA LYS A 54 -18.62 6.83 7.45
C LYS A 54 -18.00 7.83 8.40
N TRP A 55 -18.17 9.11 8.13
CA TRP A 55 -17.55 10.20 8.86
C TRP A 55 -18.58 11.11 9.49
N THR A 56 -18.33 11.54 10.72
CA THR A 56 -19.13 12.53 11.42
C THR A 56 -18.17 13.54 12.05
N ALA A 57 -18.29 14.79 11.65
CA ALA A 57 -17.46 15.86 12.14
C ALA A 57 -18.28 16.87 12.99
N SER A 58 -17.61 17.41 14.00
CA SER A 58 -18.04 18.60 14.72
C SER A 58 -17.22 19.78 14.24
N LYS A 59 -17.84 20.90 13.87
CA LYS A 59 -17.17 22.09 13.38
C LYS A 59 -17.21 23.19 14.45
N PHE A 60 -16.18 24.01 14.49
CA PHE A 60 -16.17 25.20 15.35
C PHE A 60 -17.26 26.18 14.92
N THR A 61 -17.90 26.80 15.89
CA THR A 61 -18.95 27.80 15.68
C THR A 61 -18.46 29.22 15.92
N ASP A 62 -17.24 29.38 16.39
CA ASP A 62 -16.63 30.68 16.68
C ASP A 62 -16.26 31.39 15.38
N TYR A 63 -16.39 32.72 15.39
CA TYR A 63 -16.25 33.55 14.19
C TYR A 63 -14.87 33.46 13.55
N ASP A 64 -13.81 33.28 14.33
CA ASP A 64 -12.41 33.20 13.86
C ASP A 64 -12.04 31.81 13.33
N SER A 65 -12.78 30.76 13.68
CA SER A 65 -12.54 29.36 13.31
C SER A 65 -13.72 28.74 12.53
N LEU A 66 -14.56 29.58 11.94
CA LEU A 66 -15.76 29.14 11.26
C LEU A 66 -15.42 28.22 10.07
N GLY A 67 -15.86 26.97 10.18
CA GLY A 67 -15.61 25.95 9.15
C GLY A 67 -14.46 24.99 9.45
N GLU A 68 -13.62 25.29 10.44
CA GLU A 68 -12.63 24.34 10.93
C GLU A 68 -13.31 23.19 11.69
N ILE A 69 -12.73 22.01 11.55
CA ILE A 69 -13.25 20.80 12.20
C ILE A 69 -12.61 20.69 13.58
N SER A 70 -13.43 20.74 14.64
CA SER A 70 -12.95 20.59 16.01
C SER A 70 -12.68 19.16 16.42
N PHE A 71 -13.44 18.22 15.85
CA PHE A 71 -13.37 16.78 16.15
C PHE A 71 -14.12 15.97 15.10
N GLY A 72 -13.67 14.74 14.89
CA GLY A 72 -14.37 13.82 14.00
C GLY A 72 -14.25 12.36 14.41
N LEU A 73 -15.28 11.59 14.11
CA LEU A 73 -15.33 10.14 14.27
C LEU A 73 -15.54 9.48 12.92
N GLY A 74 -14.73 8.48 12.61
CA GLY A 74 -14.79 7.76 11.35
C GLY A 74 -14.70 6.26 11.48
N LYS A 75 -15.18 5.61 10.44
CA LYS A 75 -15.01 4.18 10.18
C LYS A 75 -14.99 3.97 8.68
N ILE A 76 -14.11 3.12 8.18
CA ILE A 76 -14.13 2.72 6.78
C ILE A 76 -15.44 2.00 6.47
N ASN A 77 -16.05 2.30 5.34
CA ASN A 77 -17.26 1.62 4.86
C ASN A 77 -16.91 0.52 3.84
N ALA A 78 -17.91 -0.17 3.29
CA ALA A 78 -17.70 -1.24 2.33
C ALA A 78 -16.95 -0.76 1.08
N TYR A 79 -17.36 0.39 0.51
CA TYR A 79 -16.71 0.94 -0.68
C TYR A 79 -15.24 1.34 -0.41
N GLY A 80 -14.97 1.95 0.76
CA GLY A 80 -13.60 2.25 1.16
C GLY A 80 -12.73 1.00 1.33
N ILE A 81 -13.31 -0.09 1.82
CA ILE A 81 -12.62 -1.40 1.90
C ILE A 81 -12.28 -1.89 0.49
N ASP A 82 -13.24 -1.89 -0.43
CA ASP A 82 -13.04 -2.33 -1.82
C ASP A 82 -11.96 -1.51 -2.53
N VAL A 83 -11.85 -0.21 -2.22
CA VAL A 83 -10.80 0.67 -2.73
C VAL A 83 -9.42 0.29 -2.17
N VAL A 84 -9.32 0.03 -0.86
CA VAL A 84 -8.05 -0.39 -0.24
C VAL A 84 -7.61 -1.77 -0.76
N GLU A 85 -8.55 -2.67 -1.00
CA GLU A 85 -8.30 -4.01 -1.54
C GLU A 85 -8.08 -4.02 -3.07
N GLY A 86 -8.19 -2.85 -3.74
CA GLY A 86 -7.99 -2.71 -5.18
C GLY A 86 -9.13 -3.26 -6.03
N VAL A 87 -10.29 -3.53 -5.42
CA VAL A 87 -11.50 -4.05 -6.11
C VAL A 87 -12.27 -2.92 -6.77
N ALA A 88 -12.24 -1.72 -6.19
CA ALA A 88 -12.93 -0.54 -6.69
C ALA A 88 -11.98 0.63 -6.93
N THR A 89 -12.31 1.47 -7.90
CA THR A 89 -11.58 2.72 -8.18
C THR A 89 -12.40 3.91 -7.70
N PRO A 90 -11.88 4.74 -6.79
CA PRO A 90 -12.62 5.90 -6.28
C PRO A 90 -12.60 7.07 -7.27
N ASP A 91 -13.61 7.95 -7.19
CA ASP A 91 -13.71 9.18 -7.97
C ASP A 91 -12.68 10.25 -7.54
N ILE A 92 -11.99 10.02 -6.43
CA ILE A 92 -10.92 10.87 -5.92
C ILE A 92 -9.57 10.14 -5.99
N LYS A 93 -8.51 10.88 -6.31
CA LYS A 93 -7.16 10.30 -6.35
C LYS A 93 -6.71 9.90 -4.95
N VAL A 94 -6.36 8.62 -4.79
CA VAL A 94 -5.78 8.04 -3.58
C VAL A 94 -4.47 7.35 -3.96
N LYS A 95 -3.41 7.59 -3.19
CA LYS A 95 -2.13 6.90 -3.37
C LYS A 95 -1.81 6.16 -2.08
N PHE A 96 -1.89 4.84 -2.12
CA PHE A 96 -1.46 4.03 -0.99
C PHE A 96 0.07 4.01 -0.93
N VAL A 97 0.60 4.55 0.17
CA VAL A 97 2.03 4.43 0.49
C VAL A 97 2.18 3.08 1.20
N GLN A 98 2.75 2.11 0.52
CA GLN A 98 3.06 0.85 1.17
C GLN A 98 4.22 1.09 2.14
N HIS A 99 3.91 1.17 3.42
CA HIS A 99 4.90 0.95 4.46
C HIS A 99 5.18 -0.56 4.45
N ASN A 100 6.18 -0.97 3.71
CA ASN A 100 6.65 -2.34 3.71
C ASN A 100 7.29 -2.65 5.07
N ASN A 101 6.46 -2.99 6.06
CA ASN A 101 6.90 -3.64 7.30
C ASN A 101 7.24 -5.12 7.06
N ASN A 102 7.52 -5.51 5.84
CA ASN A 102 8.11 -6.81 5.56
C ASN A 102 9.63 -6.70 5.77
N THR A 103 10.01 -6.67 7.05
CA THR A 103 11.38 -6.98 7.44
C THR A 103 11.56 -8.48 7.22
N VAL A 104 11.96 -8.86 6.02
CA VAL A 104 12.53 -10.19 5.80
C VAL A 104 13.93 -10.12 6.40
N THR A 105 14.08 -10.55 7.64
CA THR A 105 15.38 -10.74 8.26
C THR A 105 15.97 -12.02 7.66
N ILE A 106 16.76 -11.87 6.62
CA ILE A 106 17.63 -12.95 6.14
C ILE A 106 18.90 -12.84 6.99
N SER A 107 18.97 -13.61 8.07
CA SER A 107 20.22 -13.79 8.81
C SER A 107 21.18 -14.56 7.89
N ASP A 108 22.40 -14.05 7.75
CA ASP A 108 23.53 -14.66 7.04
C ASP A 108 23.59 -14.54 5.50
N SER A 109 23.17 -13.43 4.91
CA SER A 109 23.61 -13.11 3.56
C SER A 109 24.15 -11.68 3.47
N THR A 110 25.47 -11.56 3.37
CA THR A 110 26.15 -10.35 2.93
C THR A 110 25.79 -10.10 1.46
N ASN A 111 25.23 -8.92 1.17
CA ASN A 111 24.91 -8.41 -0.18
C ASN A 111 23.73 -9.08 -0.91
N VAL A 112 22.52 -8.86 -0.41
CA VAL A 112 21.33 -8.93 -1.26
C VAL A 112 20.88 -7.49 -1.54
N ASN A 113 20.98 -7.03 -2.78
CA ASN A 113 20.27 -5.85 -3.23
C ASN A 113 18.78 -6.12 -2.99
N ASN A 114 18.22 -5.51 -1.96
CA ASN A 114 16.83 -5.65 -1.61
C ASN A 114 15.95 -5.08 -2.74
N ILE A 115 15.52 -5.94 -3.65
CA ILE A 115 14.41 -5.66 -4.56
C ILE A 115 13.13 -6.04 -3.82
N ILE A 116 12.80 -5.29 -2.79
CA ILE A 116 11.50 -5.36 -2.12
C ILE A 116 10.80 -4.02 -2.39
N GLY A 117 10.05 -3.98 -3.48
CA GLY A 117 9.20 -2.86 -3.86
C GLY A 117 7.91 -3.39 -4.46
N SER A 118 6.82 -2.84 -4.02
CA SER A 118 5.48 -3.08 -4.55
C SER A 118 5.41 -2.82 -6.06
N ASN A 119 4.77 -3.73 -6.79
CA ASN A 119 4.65 -3.75 -8.25
C ASN A 119 5.94 -4.05 -9.04
N ASN A 120 6.86 -4.79 -8.46
CA ASN A 120 7.98 -5.35 -9.21
C ASN A 120 7.50 -6.57 -10.01
N THR A 121 6.98 -6.33 -11.20
CA THR A 121 6.91 -7.36 -12.23
C THR A 121 8.33 -7.53 -12.77
N LEU A 122 9.15 -8.33 -12.11
CA LEU A 122 10.44 -8.72 -12.67
C LEU A 122 10.16 -9.68 -13.82
N THR A 123 10.48 -9.23 -15.02
CA THR A 123 10.43 -10.11 -16.18
C THR A 123 11.57 -11.13 -16.10
N LEU A 124 11.39 -12.29 -16.72
CA LEU A 124 12.44 -13.32 -16.79
C LEU A 124 13.83 -12.77 -17.23
N PRO A 125 13.92 -11.91 -18.27
CA PRO A 125 15.17 -11.28 -18.66
C PRO A 125 15.80 -10.41 -17.54
N GLU A 126 14.98 -9.71 -16.76
CA GLU A 126 15.46 -8.88 -15.64
C GLU A 126 15.97 -9.75 -14.48
N LEU A 127 15.30 -10.87 -14.19
CA LEU A 127 15.79 -11.86 -13.23
C LEU A 127 17.14 -12.44 -13.62
N VAL A 128 17.31 -12.83 -14.89
CA VAL A 128 18.58 -13.34 -15.40
C VAL A 128 19.68 -12.27 -15.30
N LYS A 129 19.37 -11.04 -15.67
CA LYS A 129 20.30 -9.90 -15.56
C LYS A 129 20.67 -9.60 -14.11
N ALA A 130 19.72 -9.72 -13.17
CA ALA A 130 19.97 -9.55 -11.74
C ALA A 130 20.94 -10.63 -11.21
N ILE A 131 20.75 -11.89 -11.61
CA ILE A 131 21.68 -12.98 -11.27
C ILE A 131 23.09 -12.72 -11.84
N GLU A 132 23.16 -12.23 -13.07
CA GLU A 132 24.44 -11.93 -13.72
C GLU A 132 25.20 -10.76 -13.08
N SER A 133 24.46 -9.75 -12.61
CA SER A 133 25.02 -8.57 -11.96
C SER A 133 25.25 -8.74 -10.44
N ALA A 134 24.79 -9.83 -9.85
CA ALA A 134 25.01 -10.11 -8.42
C ALA A 134 26.51 -10.25 -8.10
N ASP A 135 26.90 -9.80 -6.92
CA ASP A 135 28.24 -10.00 -6.39
C ASP A 135 28.40 -11.44 -5.82
N ALA A 136 28.49 -12.40 -6.72
CA ALA A 136 28.55 -13.81 -6.43
C ALA A 136 29.57 -14.51 -7.36
N THR A 137 30.07 -15.67 -6.94
CA THR A 137 30.99 -16.46 -7.76
C THR A 137 30.31 -16.95 -9.05
N PRO A 138 31.10 -17.22 -10.11
CA PRO A 138 30.54 -17.78 -11.36
C PRO A 138 29.78 -19.07 -11.15
N GLN A 139 30.16 -19.89 -10.19
CA GLN A 139 29.49 -21.14 -9.86
C GLN A 139 28.13 -20.92 -9.21
N GLU A 140 28.01 -19.99 -8.27
CA GLU A 140 26.77 -19.64 -7.65
C GLU A 140 25.76 -19.02 -8.64
N LYS A 141 26.24 -18.21 -9.60
CA LYS A 141 25.42 -17.67 -10.69
C LYS A 141 24.85 -18.76 -11.60
N GLU A 142 25.63 -19.76 -11.94
CA GLU A 142 25.17 -20.89 -12.74
C GLU A 142 24.21 -21.80 -11.96
N GLU A 143 24.42 -22.02 -10.68
CA GLU A 143 23.48 -22.72 -9.81
C GLU A 143 22.12 -21.99 -9.72
N ALA A 144 22.15 -20.65 -9.54
CA ALA A 144 20.93 -19.83 -9.50
C ALA A 144 20.15 -19.89 -10.83
N LYS A 145 20.83 -19.83 -11.98
CA LYS A 145 20.20 -19.98 -13.28
C LYS A 145 19.59 -21.38 -13.47
N THR A 146 20.26 -22.40 -12.96
CA THR A 146 19.78 -23.78 -13.02
C THR A 146 18.53 -23.97 -12.17
N LEU A 147 18.48 -23.39 -10.97
CA LEU A 147 17.31 -23.40 -10.10
C LEU A 147 16.13 -22.64 -10.74
N LEU A 148 16.41 -21.49 -11.35
CA LEU A 148 15.38 -20.73 -12.07
C LEU A 148 14.80 -21.53 -13.23
N ARG A 149 15.62 -22.22 -14.02
CA ARG A 149 15.13 -23.12 -15.09
C ARG A 149 14.27 -24.25 -14.53
N LYS A 150 14.72 -24.94 -13.49
CA LYS A 150 13.95 -26.01 -12.83
C LYS A 150 12.61 -25.52 -12.31
N PHE A 151 12.56 -24.29 -11.78
CA PHE A 151 11.31 -23.67 -11.33
C PHE A 151 10.36 -23.42 -12.51
N LEU A 152 10.88 -22.89 -13.63
CA LEU A 152 10.08 -22.60 -14.81
C LEU A 152 9.55 -23.85 -15.51
N ASP A 153 10.33 -24.94 -15.47
CA ASP A 153 9.95 -26.25 -16.02
C ASP A 153 8.94 -26.99 -15.12
N HIS A 154 8.67 -26.47 -13.90
CA HIS A 154 7.73 -27.11 -12.99
C HIS A 154 6.27 -26.86 -13.43
N PRO A 155 5.40 -27.88 -13.44
CA PRO A 155 4.00 -27.74 -13.89
C PRO A 155 3.21 -26.64 -13.20
N LEU A 156 3.52 -26.34 -11.93
CA LEU A 156 2.88 -25.24 -11.19
C LEU A 156 3.31 -23.86 -11.70
N ALA A 157 4.54 -23.70 -12.16
CA ALA A 157 5.02 -22.42 -12.69
C ALA A 157 4.33 -22.07 -14.01
N SER A 158 4.11 -23.06 -14.88
CA SER A 158 3.35 -22.87 -16.13
C SER A 158 1.88 -22.51 -15.87
N THR A 159 1.28 -23.04 -14.81
CA THR A 159 -0.10 -22.71 -14.40
C THR A 159 -0.20 -21.29 -13.86
N ILE A 160 0.79 -20.84 -13.11
CA ILE A 160 0.85 -19.47 -12.58
C ILE A 160 1.06 -18.46 -13.71
N ALA A 161 1.96 -18.74 -14.64
CA ALA A 161 2.21 -17.89 -15.81
C ALA A 161 0.98 -17.81 -16.73
N GLY A 162 0.23 -18.90 -16.92
CA GLY A 162 -1.02 -18.93 -17.69
C GLY A 162 -2.13 -18.09 -17.06
N LYS A 163 -2.31 -18.18 -15.74
CA LYS A 163 -3.29 -17.35 -15.02
C LYS A 163 -2.93 -15.87 -14.98
N ALA A 164 -1.65 -15.54 -14.89
CA ALA A 164 -1.21 -14.14 -14.98
C ALA A 164 -1.47 -13.55 -16.37
N ALA A 165 -1.32 -14.31 -17.44
CA ALA A 165 -1.66 -13.88 -18.78
C ALA A 165 -3.17 -13.70 -19.01
N GLU A 166 -4.01 -14.52 -18.39
CA GLU A 166 -5.47 -14.39 -18.44
C GLU A 166 -5.99 -13.13 -17.72
N LEU A 167 -5.36 -12.78 -16.61
CA LEU A 167 -5.68 -11.57 -15.84
C LEU A 167 -5.21 -10.26 -16.49
N LEU A 168 -4.21 -10.33 -17.39
CA LEU A 168 -3.68 -9.18 -18.12
C LEU A 168 -4.30 -9.00 -19.51
N GLY A 169 -5.13 -9.94 -19.95
CA GLY A 169 -5.76 -9.97 -21.29
C GLY A 169 -7.26 -9.68 -21.32
N SER A 170 -7.86 -9.27 -20.19
CA SER A 170 -9.29 -8.92 -20.09
C SER A 170 -9.52 -7.46 -19.80
#